data_9ee9d3a483419a5d9c6fbc765ea2e8f8
#
_entry.id   9ee9d3a483419a5d9c6fbc765ea2e8f8
#
_cell.length_a   1.000
_cell.length_b   1.000
_cell.length_c   1.000
_cell.angle_alpha   90.00
_cell.angle_beta   90.00
_cell.angle_gamma   90.00
#
_symmetry.space_group_name_H-M   'P 1'
#
loop_
_entity.id
_entity.type
_entity.pdbx_description
1 polymer ?
#
loop_
_entity_poly.entity_id
_entity_poly.type
_entity_poly.pdbx_seq_one_letter_code
_entity_poly.pdbx_strand_id
1 'polypeptide(L)'
;MTDQALKIKNLSVEYILKKGSKAAVKDISFQIKQGEIFGLVGESGSGKSTVVQALIRTLPPPAVITNGQVIINDVDILSLSADEVKKYRWKQISIVMQSALNALNPVMSVENQIKDVLEIHQNITGLDANNKVEELLELVDVSKENAKS
;
A
#
# COMPACT_ATOMS: atom_id res chain seq x y z
N MET A 1 17.66 -10.42 -13.97
CA MET A 1 16.81 -9.81 -12.93
C MET A 1 17.23 -8.36 -12.85
N THR A 2 16.29 -7.44 -13.00
CA THR A 2 16.60 -6.00 -12.86
C THR A 2 16.92 -5.70 -11.41
N ASP A 3 17.95 -4.89 -11.20
CA ASP A 3 18.38 -4.42 -9.86
C ASP A 3 17.40 -3.37 -9.28
N GLN A 4 16.21 -3.23 -9.87
CA GLN A 4 15.23 -2.20 -9.53
C GLN A 4 13.99 -2.81 -8.84
N ALA A 5 13.73 -2.37 -7.61
CA ALA A 5 12.51 -2.71 -6.88
C ALA A 5 11.31 -1.87 -7.36
N LEU A 6 11.55 -0.58 -7.58
CA LEU A 6 10.53 0.39 -8.01
C LEU A 6 11.10 1.36 -9.04
N LYS A 7 10.32 1.66 -10.08
CA LYS A 7 10.60 2.74 -11.03
C LYS A 7 9.33 3.52 -11.34
N ILE A 8 9.40 4.81 -11.14
CA ILE A 8 8.35 5.77 -11.50
C ILE A 8 8.81 6.55 -12.73
N LYS A 9 7.92 6.71 -13.71
CA LYS A 9 8.16 7.51 -14.91
C LYS A 9 7.03 8.50 -15.12
N ASN A 10 7.36 9.79 -15.16
CA ASN A 10 6.47 10.89 -15.52
C ASN A 10 5.12 10.87 -14.79
N LEU A 11 5.10 10.44 -13.52
CA LEU A 11 3.89 10.31 -12.74
C LEU A 11 3.28 11.68 -12.45
N SER A 12 2.01 11.82 -12.81
CA SER A 12 1.19 13.00 -12.51
C SER A 12 -0.13 12.60 -11.88
N VAL A 13 -0.53 13.32 -10.84
CA VAL A 13 -1.78 13.11 -10.12
C VAL A 13 -2.50 14.44 -9.95
N GLU A 14 -3.79 14.46 -10.26
CA GLU A 14 -4.64 15.64 -10.12
C GLU A 14 -5.87 15.36 -9.27
N TYR A 15 -6.29 16.35 -8.51
CA TYR A 15 -7.61 16.39 -7.87
C TYR A 15 -8.62 17.01 -8.83
N ILE A 16 -9.63 16.24 -9.22
CA ILE A 16 -10.70 16.70 -10.10
C ILE A 16 -11.75 17.44 -9.27
N LEU A 17 -11.89 18.71 -9.49
CA LEU A 17 -12.80 19.59 -8.76
C LEU A 17 -13.98 19.97 -9.64
N LYS A 18 -15.07 20.49 -9.02
CA LYS A 18 -16.26 20.99 -9.76
C LYS A 18 -15.92 22.08 -10.80
N LYS A 19 -14.85 22.84 -10.58
CA LYS A 19 -14.41 23.92 -11.46
C LYS A 19 -12.93 23.72 -11.88
N GLY A 20 -12.65 22.63 -12.59
CA GLY A 20 -11.32 22.31 -13.12
C GLY A 20 -10.55 21.28 -12.31
N SER A 21 -9.24 21.21 -12.47
CA SER A 21 -8.37 20.29 -11.74
C SER A 21 -7.25 21.03 -11.02
N LYS A 22 -6.69 20.39 -9.98
CA LYS A 22 -5.52 20.88 -9.24
C LYS A 22 -4.47 19.79 -9.21
N ALA A 23 -3.29 20.06 -9.78
CA ALA A 23 -2.17 19.14 -9.73
C ALA A 23 -1.67 18.97 -8.28
N ALA A 24 -1.57 17.73 -7.84
CA ALA A 24 -0.96 17.35 -6.57
C ALA A 24 0.45 16.80 -6.76
N VAL A 25 0.67 16.11 -7.88
CA VAL A 25 1.97 15.60 -8.31
C VAL A 25 2.10 15.92 -9.79
N LYS A 26 3.26 16.44 -10.19
CA LYS A 26 3.49 16.87 -11.58
C LYS A 26 4.82 16.28 -12.09
N ASP A 27 4.71 15.35 -13.03
CA ASP A 27 5.80 14.82 -13.85
C ASP A 27 7.03 14.35 -13.04
N ILE A 28 6.80 13.54 -11.99
CA ILE A 28 7.88 13.01 -11.18
C ILE A 28 8.41 11.69 -11.75
N SER A 29 9.73 11.52 -11.69
CA SER A 29 10.41 10.29 -12.10
C SER A 29 11.54 9.99 -11.12
N PHE A 30 11.59 8.77 -10.60
CA PHE A 30 12.70 8.25 -9.80
C PHE A 30 12.69 6.73 -9.79
N GLN A 31 13.71 6.13 -9.22
CA GLN A 31 13.82 4.68 -9.10
C GLN A 31 14.44 4.32 -7.75
N ILE A 32 14.10 3.13 -7.26
CA ILE A 32 14.61 2.55 -6.02
C ILE A 32 15.15 1.15 -6.36
N LYS A 33 16.37 0.86 -5.92
CA LYS A 33 16.99 -0.45 -6.12
C LYS A 33 16.52 -1.46 -5.09
N GLN A 34 16.78 -2.72 -5.37
CA GLN A 34 16.57 -3.79 -4.38
C GLN A 34 17.43 -3.53 -3.13
N GLY A 35 16.80 -3.63 -1.94
CA GLY A 35 17.47 -3.40 -0.66
C GLY A 35 17.79 -1.93 -0.34
N GLU A 36 17.40 -0.97 -1.19
CA GLU A 36 17.66 0.45 -0.96
C GLU A 36 16.61 1.05 0.00
N ILE A 37 17.07 1.95 0.89
CA ILE A 37 16.23 2.84 1.69
C ILE A 37 16.17 4.19 0.99
N PHE A 38 14.97 4.58 0.54
CA PHE A 38 14.73 5.83 -0.16
C PHE A 38 13.89 6.80 0.68
N GLY A 39 14.37 8.01 0.89
CA GLY A 39 13.68 9.07 1.63
C GLY A 39 12.97 10.06 0.71
N LEU A 40 11.64 10.21 0.86
CA LEU A 40 10.86 11.24 0.19
C LEU A 40 10.58 12.40 1.16
N VAL A 41 11.28 13.51 1.00
CA VAL A 41 11.26 14.67 1.89
C VAL A 41 10.58 15.87 1.24
N GLY A 42 9.97 16.74 2.02
CA GLY A 42 9.32 17.97 1.54
C GLY A 42 8.32 18.52 2.56
N GLU A 43 7.82 19.72 2.32
CA GLU A 43 6.87 20.41 3.19
C GLU A 43 5.52 19.69 3.32
N SER A 44 4.73 20.04 4.35
CA SER A 44 3.36 19.56 4.47
C SER A 44 2.54 19.99 3.25
N GLY A 45 1.74 19.09 2.68
CA GLY A 45 0.93 19.38 1.49
C GLY A 45 1.69 19.32 0.15
N SER A 46 3.00 18.98 0.13
CA SER A 46 3.79 18.89 -1.11
C SER A 46 3.50 17.66 -1.99
N GLY A 47 2.52 16.82 -1.63
CA GLY A 47 2.13 15.66 -2.43
C GLY A 47 2.79 14.34 -2.07
N LYS A 48 3.66 14.26 -1.04
CA LYS A 48 4.34 13.01 -0.64
C LYS A 48 3.39 11.83 -0.43
N SER A 49 2.35 12.04 0.39
CA SER A 49 1.34 11.00 0.65
C SER A 49 0.56 10.63 -0.61
N THR A 50 0.31 11.61 -1.50
CA THR A 50 -0.32 11.36 -2.80
C THR A 50 0.55 10.47 -3.69
N VAL A 51 1.86 10.68 -3.70
CA VAL A 51 2.81 9.80 -4.41
C VAL A 51 2.71 8.39 -3.85
N VAL A 52 2.84 8.20 -2.53
CA VAL A 52 2.78 6.88 -1.88
C VAL A 52 1.45 6.17 -2.18
N GLN A 53 0.32 6.89 -2.09
CA GLN A 53 -1.00 6.32 -2.42
C GLN A 53 -1.14 5.97 -3.91
N ALA A 54 -0.53 6.75 -4.81
CA ALA A 54 -0.50 6.43 -6.23
C ALA A 54 0.28 5.13 -6.50
N LEU A 55 1.41 4.90 -5.81
CA LEU A 55 2.23 3.69 -5.94
C LEU A 55 1.45 2.40 -5.67
N ILE A 56 0.53 2.42 -4.73
CA ILE A 56 -0.28 1.26 -4.35
C ILE A 56 -1.71 1.32 -4.90
N ARG A 57 -2.01 2.33 -5.74
CA ARG A 57 -3.34 2.57 -6.32
C ARG A 57 -4.46 2.68 -5.29
N THR A 58 -4.23 3.41 -4.19
CA THR A 58 -5.23 3.69 -3.14
C THR A 58 -5.59 5.16 -3.03
N LEU A 59 -5.40 5.92 -4.10
CA LEU A 59 -5.81 7.32 -4.14
C LEU A 59 -7.32 7.44 -3.89
N PRO A 60 -7.74 8.22 -2.87
CA PRO A 60 -9.16 8.47 -2.66
C PRO A 60 -9.69 9.46 -3.69
N PRO A 61 -10.94 9.30 -4.16
CA PRO A 61 -11.60 10.33 -4.96
C PRO A 61 -11.58 11.69 -4.22
N PRO A 62 -11.43 12.80 -4.92
CA PRO A 62 -11.43 12.98 -6.37
C PRO A 62 -10.03 12.96 -7.03
N ALA A 63 -9.01 12.33 -6.38
CA ALA A 63 -7.68 12.22 -6.95
C ALA A 63 -7.62 11.15 -8.04
N VAL A 64 -6.97 11.47 -9.17
CA VAL A 64 -6.75 10.56 -10.30
C VAL A 64 -5.31 10.64 -10.80
N ILE A 65 -4.75 9.52 -11.23
CA ILE A 65 -3.48 9.50 -11.96
C ILE A 65 -3.78 9.90 -13.40
N THR A 66 -3.19 11.00 -13.86
CA THR A 66 -3.43 11.56 -15.20
C THR A 66 -2.34 11.17 -16.20
N ASN A 67 -1.15 10.82 -15.73
CA ASN A 67 -0.04 10.39 -16.57
C ASN A 67 0.97 9.55 -15.78
N GLY A 68 1.79 8.79 -16.50
CA GLY A 68 2.97 8.11 -15.98
C GLY A 68 2.84 6.61 -15.87
N GLN A 69 3.90 6.00 -15.33
CA GLN A 69 4.00 4.56 -15.06
C GLN A 69 4.55 4.34 -13.65
N VAL A 70 4.09 3.26 -13.02
CA VAL A 70 4.61 2.75 -11.75
C VAL A 70 5.00 1.30 -11.93
N ILE A 71 6.29 1.03 -12.07
CA ILE A 71 6.84 -0.28 -12.37
C ILE A 71 7.42 -0.88 -11.10
N ILE A 72 6.88 -2.02 -10.66
CA ILE A 72 7.34 -2.78 -9.48
C ILE A 72 7.75 -4.17 -9.98
N ASN A 73 8.99 -4.56 -9.74
CA ASN A 73 9.54 -5.84 -10.20
C ASN A 73 9.20 -6.11 -11.68
N ASP A 74 9.50 -5.14 -12.55
CA ASP A 74 9.28 -5.16 -14.01
C ASP A 74 7.81 -5.14 -14.46
N VAL A 75 6.84 -4.98 -13.57
CA VAL A 75 5.42 -4.89 -13.90
C VAL A 75 4.88 -3.49 -13.67
N ASP A 76 4.29 -2.87 -14.70
CA ASP A 76 3.58 -1.59 -14.55
C ASP A 76 2.23 -1.84 -13.88
N ILE A 77 2.14 -1.50 -12.60
CA ILE A 77 0.94 -1.74 -11.79
C ILE A 77 -0.24 -0.85 -12.20
N LEU A 78 0.00 0.24 -12.95
CA LEU A 78 -1.08 1.10 -13.43
C LEU A 78 -1.85 0.45 -14.59
N SER A 79 -1.22 -0.48 -15.32
CA SER A 79 -1.84 -1.24 -16.42
C SER A 79 -2.68 -2.43 -15.94
N LEU A 80 -2.53 -2.85 -14.68
CA LEU A 80 -3.23 -4.00 -14.12
C LEU A 80 -4.70 -3.69 -13.84
N SER A 81 -5.56 -4.71 -13.94
CA SER A 81 -6.93 -4.67 -13.44
C SER A 81 -6.97 -4.53 -11.90
N ALA A 82 -8.13 -4.18 -11.34
CA ALA A 82 -8.30 -4.06 -9.89
C ALA A 82 -8.01 -5.38 -9.14
N ASP A 83 -8.39 -6.52 -9.73
CA ASP A 83 -8.17 -7.83 -9.11
C ASP A 83 -6.71 -8.29 -9.19
N GLU A 84 -6.01 -7.94 -10.27
CA GLU A 84 -4.56 -8.19 -10.37
C GLU A 84 -3.78 -7.36 -9.36
N VAL A 85 -4.12 -6.07 -9.17
CA VAL A 85 -3.47 -5.22 -8.16
C VAL A 85 -3.67 -5.76 -6.75
N LYS A 86 -4.84 -6.33 -6.41
CA LYS A 86 -5.06 -6.98 -5.12
C LYS A 86 -4.04 -8.09 -4.85
N LYS A 87 -3.65 -8.87 -5.88
CA LYS A 87 -2.64 -9.93 -5.76
C LYS A 87 -1.22 -9.38 -5.54
N TYR A 88 -0.94 -8.17 -6.03
CA TYR A 88 0.35 -7.48 -5.81
C TYR A 88 0.46 -6.89 -4.40
N ARG A 89 -0.62 -6.33 -3.87
CA ARG A 89 -0.65 -5.83 -2.50
C ARG A 89 -0.37 -6.97 -1.54
N TRP A 90 0.34 -6.67 -0.45
CA TRP A 90 0.83 -7.60 0.57
C TRP A 90 1.92 -8.56 0.14
N LYS A 91 2.01 -8.94 -1.13
CA LYS A 91 3.05 -9.86 -1.64
C LYS A 91 4.27 -9.12 -2.19
N GLN A 92 4.05 -8.07 -2.95
CA GLN A 92 5.10 -7.31 -3.64
C GLN A 92 5.24 -5.90 -3.10
N ILE A 93 4.17 -5.33 -2.55
CA ILE A 93 4.14 -4.00 -1.98
C ILE A 93 3.21 -3.97 -0.76
N SER A 94 3.66 -3.35 0.32
CA SER A 94 2.87 -3.07 1.50
C SER A 94 3.06 -1.62 1.95
N ILE A 95 2.16 -1.12 2.78
CA ILE A 95 2.23 0.23 3.34
C ILE A 95 1.98 0.18 4.84
N VAL A 96 2.78 0.94 5.57
CA VAL A 96 2.53 1.26 6.99
C VAL A 96 2.06 2.71 7.06
N MET A 97 0.84 2.92 7.52
CA MET A 97 0.23 4.24 7.60
C MET A 97 0.78 5.02 8.80
N GLN A 98 0.93 6.34 8.67
CA GLN A 98 1.35 7.21 9.76
C GLN A 98 0.37 7.18 10.96
N SER A 99 -0.92 7.04 10.70
CA SER A 99 -1.97 6.90 11.72
C SER A 99 -2.38 5.42 11.84
N ALA A 100 -1.64 4.65 12.62
CA ALA A 100 -1.89 3.22 12.83
C ALA A 100 -3.29 2.94 13.42
N LEU A 101 -3.81 3.83 14.28
CA LEU A 101 -5.14 3.69 14.90
C LEU A 101 -6.29 3.67 13.89
N ASN A 102 -6.13 4.31 12.73
CA ASN A 102 -7.14 4.32 11.68
C ASN A 102 -6.93 3.23 10.63
N ALA A 103 -5.90 2.41 10.76
CA ALA A 103 -5.61 1.33 9.83
C ALA A 103 -6.44 0.07 10.09
N LEU A 104 -6.86 -0.12 11.33
CA LEU A 104 -7.68 -1.25 11.75
C LEU A 104 -9.18 -0.91 11.66
N ASN A 105 -9.95 -1.90 11.24
CA ASN A 105 -11.42 -1.80 11.22
C ASN A 105 -11.95 -1.93 12.67
N PRO A 106 -12.59 -0.90 13.26
CA PRO A 106 -13.00 -0.92 14.67
C PRO A 106 -14.16 -1.87 14.97
N VAL A 107 -14.83 -2.43 13.95
CA VAL A 107 -15.93 -3.39 14.12
C VAL A 107 -15.50 -4.85 13.93
N MET A 108 -14.21 -5.10 13.75
CA MET A 108 -13.62 -6.43 13.62
C MET A 108 -12.47 -6.58 14.62
N SER A 109 -12.36 -7.76 15.24
CA SER A 109 -11.18 -8.05 16.08
C SER A 109 -9.89 -8.04 15.26
N VAL A 110 -8.77 -7.69 15.88
CA VAL A 110 -7.44 -7.72 15.24
C VAL A 110 -7.13 -9.11 14.70
N GLU A 111 -7.47 -10.15 15.46
CA GLU A 111 -7.32 -11.55 15.07
C GLU A 111 -8.00 -11.83 13.72
N ASN A 112 -9.26 -11.41 13.55
CA ASN A 112 -10.02 -11.65 12.32
C ASN A 112 -9.44 -10.88 11.13
N GLN A 113 -8.98 -9.64 11.35
CA GLN A 113 -8.35 -8.85 10.30
C GLN A 113 -7.05 -9.48 9.80
N ILE A 114 -6.25 -10.07 10.69
CA ILE A 114 -5.04 -10.81 10.30
C ILE A 114 -5.41 -12.09 9.55
N LYS A 115 -6.44 -12.84 10.01
CA LYS A 115 -6.92 -14.05 9.32
C LYS A 115 -7.40 -13.77 7.90
N ASP A 116 -8.15 -12.70 7.69
CA ASP A 116 -8.59 -12.30 6.34
C ASP A 116 -7.40 -12.10 5.39
N VAL A 117 -6.33 -11.47 5.86
CA VAL A 117 -5.11 -11.27 5.07
C VAL A 117 -4.41 -12.60 4.77
N LEU A 118 -4.30 -13.49 5.77
CA LEU A 118 -3.70 -14.82 5.60
C LEU A 118 -4.48 -15.67 4.60
N GLU A 119 -5.81 -15.65 4.68
CA GLU A 119 -6.68 -16.37 3.75
C GLU A 119 -6.55 -15.85 2.32
N ILE A 120 -6.72 -14.52 2.13
CA ILE A 120 -6.74 -13.90 0.79
C ILE A 120 -5.38 -14.03 0.09
N HIS A 121 -4.27 -13.87 0.81
CA HIS A 121 -2.95 -13.75 0.20
C HIS A 121 -2.07 -14.99 0.31
N GLN A 122 -2.33 -15.87 1.26
CA GLN A 122 -1.53 -17.07 1.53
C GLN A 122 -2.34 -18.37 1.46
N ASN A 123 -3.67 -18.30 1.35
CA ASN A 123 -4.60 -19.43 1.44
C ASN A 123 -4.45 -20.22 2.75
N ILE A 124 -4.07 -19.54 3.84
CA ILE A 124 -3.96 -20.12 5.18
C ILE A 124 -5.29 -19.92 5.90
N THR A 125 -5.93 -21.02 6.33
CA THR A 125 -7.24 -21.00 7.00
C THR A 125 -7.28 -21.92 8.22
N GLY A 126 -8.35 -21.88 9.00
CA GLY A 126 -8.59 -22.81 10.10
C GLY A 126 -7.54 -22.74 11.22
N LEU A 127 -7.05 -23.91 11.65
CA LEU A 127 -6.07 -24.00 12.74
C LEU A 127 -4.72 -23.37 12.39
N ASP A 128 -4.28 -23.50 11.14
CA ASP A 128 -3.00 -22.94 10.70
C ASP A 128 -3.05 -21.40 10.74
N ALA A 129 -4.19 -20.80 10.38
CA ALA A 129 -4.38 -19.34 10.52
C ALA A 129 -4.34 -18.92 11.99
N ASN A 130 -4.95 -19.68 12.91
CA ASN A 130 -4.91 -19.37 14.34
C ASN A 130 -3.47 -19.38 14.88
N ASN A 131 -2.71 -20.45 14.55
CA ASN A 131 -1.32 -20.59 14.98
C ASN A 131 -0.45 -19.44 14.44
N LYS A 132 -0.68 -19.06 13.15
CA LYS A 132 0.07 -17.97 12.52
C LYS A 132 -0.27 -16.62 13.13
N VAL A 133 -1.53 -16.37 13.48
CA VAL A 133 -1.94 -15.15 14.20
C VAL A 133 -1.24 -15.07 15.56
N GLU A 134 -1.20 -16.16 16.32
CA GLU A 134 -0.52 -16.23 17.61
C GLU A 134 0.97 -15.89 17.47
N GLU A 135 1.67 -16.53 16.53
CA GLU A 135 3.07 -16.24 16.21
C GLU A 135 3.30 -14.74 15.89
N LEU A 136 2.43 -14.15 15.06
CA LEU A 136 2.55 -12.74 14.67
C LEU A 136 2.31 -11.77 15.83
N LEU A 137 1.38 -12.09 16.73
CA LEU A 137 1.10 -11.29 17.92
C LEU A 137 2.24 -11.36 18.93
N GLU A 138 2.83 -12.55 19.13
CA GLU A 138 4.01 -12.73 20.00
C GLU A 138 5.21 -11.91 19.51
N LEU A 139 5.42 -11.81 18.18
CA LEU A 139 6.49 -10.98 17.60
C LEU A 139 6.41 -9.49 17.96
N VAL A 140 5.22 -9.00 18.33
CA VAL A 140 4.98 -7.61 18.68
C VAL A 140 4.54 -7.42 20.16
N ASP A 141 4.78 -8.42 20.99
CA ASP A 141 4.45 -8.43 22.43
C ASP A 141 2.97 -8.14 22.73
N VAL A 142 2.06 -8.54 21.84
CA VAL A 142 0.60 -8.42 22.04
C VAL A 142 0.03 -9.75 22.50
N SER A 143 -0.66 -9.73 23.67
CA SER A 143 -1.31 -10.94 24.18
C SER A 143 -2.50 -11.34 23.32
N LYS A 144 -2.74 -12.66 23.19
CA LYS A 144 -3.88 -13.23 22.44
C LYS A 144 -5.24 -12.72 22.93
N GLU A 145 -5.36 -12.42 24.22
CA GLU A 145 -6.59 -11.90 24.82
C GLU A 145 -6.92 -10.50 24.28
N ASN A 146 -5.91 -9.66 24.12
CA ASN A 146 -6.06 -8.30 23.59
C ASN A 146 -6.39 -8.27 22.07
N ALA A 147 -6.05 -9.31 21.32
CA ALA A 147 -6.32 -9.40 19.91
C ALA A 147 -7.77 -9.78 19.56
N LYS A 148 -8.52 -10.29 20.54
CA LYS A 148 -9.95 -10.67 20.41
C LYS A 148 -10.90 -9.50 20.68
N SER A 149 -10.35 -8.37 21.09
CA SER A 149 -11.10 -7.14 21.39
C SER A 149 -11.50 -6.40 20.12
#